data_5838853c0fd26ac17230fe18460dc304
#
_entry.id   5838853c0fd26ac17230fe18460dc304
#
_cell.length_a   1.000
_cell.length_b   1.000
_cell.length_c   1.000
_cell.angle_alpha   90.00
_cell.angle_beta   90.00
_cell.angle_gamma   90.00
#
_symmetry.space_group_name_H-M   'P 1'
#
loop_
_entity.id
_entity.type
_entity.pdbx_description
1 polymer ?
#
loop_
_entity_poly.entity_id
_entity_poly.type
_entity_poly.pdbx_seq_one_letter_code
_entity_poly.pdbx_strand_id
1 'polypeptide(L)'
;MTKAAAPRKSRIRAVWASIGIAIVPVEASAHLVNTGLGPIYDGVAHFAMSPEAILPIVALGILAGLRGLVHARIAVLLLPVAWIAFGLVGMLLGSLAINPAYESLPLLILGGLAAADVRMPEWVTGSLAIVLAAFEGYVFGSAYSAVRDGAPAIIGSAGLIFVLIALVSAAVLKAKWDWTRIAMRVVGSWTAASGVLLLGWGLR
;
A
#
# COMPACT_ATOMS: atom_id res chain seq x y z
N MET A 1 -58.67 -8.27 -14.03
CA MET A 1 -57.41 -7.86 -14.67
C MET A 1 -56.24 -8.56 -13.96
N THR A 2 -55.81 -9.70 -14.47
CA THR A 2 -54.75 -10.53 -13.90
C THR A 2 -53.39 -10.06 -14.45
N LYS A 3 -52.54 -9.53 -13.58
CA LYS A 3 -51.16 -9.16 -13.92
C LYS A 3 -50.34 -10.45 -14.16
N ALA A 4 -49.98 -10.71 -15.40
CA ALA A 4 -49.13 -11.81 -15.78
C ALA A 4 -47.71 -11.60 -15.16
N ALA A 5 -47.28 -12.54 -14.33
CA ALA A 5 -45.92 -12.54 -13.77
C ALA A 5 -44.92 -12.88 -14.87
N ALA A 6 -43.88 -12.05 -15.02
CA ALA A 6 -42.80 -12.28 -15.98
C ALA A 6 -42.12 -13.63 -15.71
N PRO A 7 -41.71 -14.38 -16.74
CA PRO A 7 -41.17 -15.72 -16.60
C PRO A 7 -39.82 -15.69 -15.84
N ARG A 8 -39.65 -16.64 -14.92
CA ARG A 8 -38.51 -16.77 -13.99
C ARG A 8 -37.13 -16.67 -14.68
N LYS A 9 -37.05 -17.10 -15.93
CA LYS A 9 -35.81 -17.03 -16.78
C LYS A 9 -35.38 -15.60 -17.10
N SER A 10 -36.30 -14.63 -17.21
CA SER A 10 -35.96 -13.23 -17.48
C SER A 10 -35.35 -12.53 -16.26
N ARG A 11 -35.79 -12.90 -15.05
CA ARG A 11 -35.25 -12.36 -13.79
C ARG A 11 -33.80 -12.84 -13.53
N ILE A 12 -33.52 -14.11 -13.83
CA ILE A 12 -32.16 -14.67 -13.67
C ILE A 12 -31.19 -14.00 -14.66
N ARG A 13 -31.59 -13.77 -15.91
CA ARG A 13 -30.80 -13.06 -16.90
C ARG A 13 -30.53 -11.61 -16.49
N ALA A 14 -31.50 -10.92 -15.90
CA ALA A 14 -31.32 -9.56 -15.40
C ALA A 14 -30.34 -9.48 -14.23
N VAL A 15 -30.35 -10.46 -13.32
CA VAL A 15 -29.41 -10.54 -12.19
C VAL A 15 -27.99 -10.79 -12.69
N TRP A 16 -27.78 -11.71 -13.64
CA TRP A 16 -26.45 -11.95 -14.22
C TRP A 16 -25.95 -10.78 -15.05
N ALA A 17 -26.81 -10.05 -15.75
CA ALA A 17 -26.45 -8.81 -16.43
C ALA A 17 -26.05 -7.70 -15.46
N SER A 18 -26.70 -7.59 -14.31
CA SER A 18 -26.37 -6.60 -13.26
C SER A 18 -25.03 -6.91 -12.59
N ILE A 19 -24.72 -8.21 -12.37
CA ILE A 19 -23.43 -8.65 -11.82
C ILE A 19 -22.31 -8.44 -12.85
N GLY A 20 -22.57 -8.68 -14.14
CA GLY A 20 -21.60 -8.46 -15.22
C GLY A 20 -21.22 -6.99 -15.39
N ILE A 21 -22.15 -6.05 -15.18
CA ILE A 21 -21.88 -4.61 -15.24
C ILE A 21 -21.03 -4.15 -14.04
N ALA A 22 -21.14 -4.82 -12.89
CA ALA A 22 -20.33 -4.49 -11.69
C ALA A 22 -18.87 -4.93 -11.82
N ILE A 23 -18.50 -5.74 -12.82
CA ILE A 23 -17.14 -6.28 -13.03
C ILE A 23 -16.45 -5.61 -14.24
N VAL A 24 -17.05 -4.61 -14.87
CA VAL A 24 -16.33 -3.82 -15.87
C VAL A 24 -15.21 -3.10 -15.13
N PRO A 25 -13.91 -3.38 -15.41
CA PRO A 25 -12.84 -2.59 -14.87
C PRO A 25 -13.04 -1.17 -15.43
N VAL A 26 -13.52 -0.27 -14.59
CA VAL A 26 -13.36 1.16 -14.84
C VAL A 26 -11.85 1.33 -14.85
N GLU A 27 -11.27 1.68 -16.00
CA GLU A 27 -9.89 2.12 -16.05
C GLU A 27 -9.78 3.21 -14.99
N ALA A 28 -9.17 2.87 -13.85
CA ALA A 28 -8.81 3.84 -12.85
C ALA A 28 -7.70 4.68 -13.49
N SER A 29 -8.12 5.66 -14.28
CA SER A 29 -7.23 6.74 -14.68
C SER A 29 -6.62 7.21 -13.36
N ALA A 30 -5.29 7.13 -13.24
CA ALA A 30 -4.54 7.57 -12.07
C ALA A 30 -4.62 9.11 -12.00
N HIS A 31 -5.85 9.63 -11.91
CA HIS A 31 -6.08 11.03 -11.63
C HIS A 31 -5.80 11.23 -10.16
N LEU A 32 -4.88 12.13 -9.87
CA LEU A 32 -4.63 12.61 -8.53
C LEU A 32 -5.97 12.92 -7.85
N VAL A 33 -6.13 12.36 -6.64
CA VAL A 33 -7.35 12.57 -5.87
C VAL A 33 -7.42 14.05 -5.49
N ASN A 34 -8.52 14.70 -5.84
CA ASN A 34 -8.82 16.06 -5.41
C ASN A 34 -9.97 16.00 -4.39
N THR A 35 -9.64 16.20 -3.12
CA THR A 35 -10.62 16.18 -2.03
C THR A 35 -11.37 17.50 -1.87
N GLY A 36 -10.86 18.58 -2.46
CA GLY A 36 -11.34 19.94 -2.22
C GLY A 36 -10.89 20.54 -0.87
N LEU A 37 -10.16 19.78 -0.04
CA LEU A 37 -9.67 20.18 1.28
C LEU A 37 -8.22 20.69 1.24
N GLY A 38 -7.59 20.63 0.07
CA GLY A 38 -6.23 21.09 -0.16
C GLY A 38 -5.19 19.98 -0.29
N PRO A 39 -3.97 20.33 -0.75
CA PRO A 39 -2.97 19.36 -1.21
C PRO A 39 -2.54 18.34 -0.15
N ILE A 40 -2.51 18.70 1.14
CA ILE A 40 -2.18 17.76 2.22
C ILE A 40 -3.19 16.62 2.27
N TYR A 41 -4.49 16.95 2.23
CA TYR A 41 -5.57 15.95 2.25
C TYR A 41 -5.64 15.16 0.95
N ASP A 42 -5.32 15.77 -0.17
CA ASP A 42 -5.23 15.11 -1.46
C ASP A 42 -4.14 14.02 -1.43
N GLY A 43 -2.97 14.32 -0.85
CA GLY A 43 -1.90 13.36 -0.65
C GLY A 43 -2.27 12.22 0.30
N VAL A 44 -2.96 12.53 1.41
CA VAL A 44 -3.49 11.52 2.35
C VAL A 44 -4.47 10.60 1.65
N ALA A 45 -5.43 11.16 0.90
CA ALA A 45 -6.46 10.39 0.21
C ALA A 45 -5.87 9.55 -0.93
N HIS A 46 -4.94 10.11 -1.71
CA HIS A 46 -4.26 9.38 -2.79
C HIS A 46 -3.51 8.15 -2.23
N PHE A 47 -2.72 8.34 -1.17
CA PHE A 47 -2.02 7.24 -0.52
C PHE A 47 -3.00 6.22 0.09
N ALA A 48 -4.09 6.67 0.74
CA ALA A 48 -5.08 5.78 1.35
C ALA A 48 -5.83 4.91 0.32
N MET A 49 -5.86 5.33 -0.95
CA MET A 49 -6.46 4.58 -2.05
C MET A 49 -5.45 3.68 -2.81
N SER A 50 -4.19 3.63 -2.36
CA SER A 50 -3.10 2.86 -2.98
C SER A 50 -2.75 1.62 -2.14
N PRO A 51 -3.52 0.52 -2.25
CA PRO A 51 -3.27 -0.68 -1.46
C PRO A 51 -1.90 -1.31 -1.74
N GLU A 52 -1.38 -1.14 -2.95
CA GLU A 52 -0.05 -1.58 -3.36
C GLU A 52 1.07 -0.91 -2.55
N ALA A 53 0.91 0.35 -2.14
CA ALA A 53 1.84 1.06 -1.28
C ALA A 53 1.58 0.80 0.23
N ILE A 54 0.32 0.62 0.63
CA ILE A 54 -0.07 0.39 2.03
C ILE A 54 0.42 -0.97 2.53
N LEU A 55 0.22 -2.03 1.75
CA LEU A 55 0.52 -3.41 2.17
C LEU A 55 2.00 -3.65 2.53
N PRO A 56 2.99 -3.17 1.74
CA PRO A 56 4.40 -3.30 2.12
C PRO A 56 4.73 -2.53 3.40
N ILE A 57 4.12 -1.36 3.62
CA ILE A 57 4.32 -0.57 4.85
C ILE A 57 3.75 -1.32 6.07
N VAL A 58 2.57 -1.91 5.95
CA VAL A 58 1.99 -2.78 6.98
C VAL A 58 2.90 -3.97 7.26
N ALA A 59 3.41 -4.64 6.22
CA ALA A 59 4.34 -5.77 6.37
C ALA A 59 5.64 -5.36 7.07
N LEU A 60 6.21 -4.19 6.74
CA LEU A 60 7.37 -3.64 7.43
C LEU A 60 7.05 -3.32 8.91
N GLY A 61 5.88 -2.74 9.19
CA GLY A 61 5.42 -2.45 10.55
C GLY A 61 5.26 -3.72 11.39
N ILE A 62 4.69 -4.78 10.81
CA ILE A 62 4.58 -6.10 11.43
C ILE A 62 5.97 -6.66 11.72
N LEU A 63 6.85 -6.68 10.73
CA LEU A 63 8.20 -7.21 10.84
C LEU A 63 8.99 -6.48 11.93
N ALA A 64 8.95 -5.14 11.94
CA ALA A 64 9.59 -4.30 12.95
C ALA A 64 9.01 -4.55 14.35
N GLY A 65 7.69 -4.64 14.48
CA GLY A 65 7.01 -4.92 15.74
C GLY A 65 7.37 -6.30 16.30
N LEU A 66 7.45 -7.33 15.45
CA LEU A 66 7.88 -8.69 15.86
C LEU A 66 9.35 -8.74 16.34
N ARG A 67 10.20 -7.82 15.88
CA ARG A 67 11.63 -7.73 16.29
C ARG A 67 11.84 -6.92 17.56
N GLY A 68 10.89 -6.11 17.97
CA GLY A 68 10.93 -5.37 19.23
C GLY A 68 10.98 -3.86 19.06
N LEU A 69 11.04 -3.17 20.21
CA LEU A 69 10.86 -1.72 20.28
C LEU A 69 11.89 -0.92 19.48
N VAL A 70 13.14 -1.36 19.42
CA VAL A 70 14.21 -0.64 18.69
C VAL A 70 13.93 -0.67 17.19
N HIS A 71 13.61 -1.86 16.64
CA HIS A 71 13.22 -2.01 15.23
C HIS A 71 11.98 -1.19 14.88
N ALA A 72 10.96 -1.19 15.76
CA ALA A 72 9.76 -0.39 15.57
C ALA A 72 10.06 1.11 15.51
N ARG A 73 10.90 1.63 16.42
CA ARG A 73 11.32 3.04 16.42
C ARG A 73 12.09 3.42 15.16
N ILE A 74 13.00 2.55 14.72
CA ILE A 74 13.76 2.76 13.48
C ILE A 74 12.81 2.88 12.30
N ALA A 75 11.90 1.93 12.13
CA ALA A 75 10.95 1.94 11.02
C ALA A 75 10.02 3.16 11.06
N VAL A 76 9.46 3.48 12.24
CA VAL A 76 8.54 4.62 12.45
C VAL A 76 9.19 5.96 12.12
N LEU A 77 10.49 6.13 12.40
CA LEU A 77 11.19 7.39 12.16
C LEU A 77 11.78 7.46 10.75
N LEU A 78 12.46 6.41 10.30
CA LEU A 78 13.18 6.45 9.02
C LEU A 78 12.23 6.42 7.82
N LEU A 79 11.16 5.62 7.86
CA LEU A 79 10.28 5.47 6.70
C LEU A 79 9.64 6.79 6.26
N PRO A 80 8.97 7.57 7.14
CA PRO A 80 8.34 8.83 6.73
C PRO A 80 9.35 9.89 6.30
N VAL A 81 10.51 9.96 6.98
CA VAL A 81 11.58 10.92 6.62
C VAL A 81 12.15 10.60 5.24
N ALA A 82 12.49 9.33 4.99
CA ALA A 82 12.96 8.88 3.70
C ALA A 82 11.89 9.04 2.61
N TRP A 83 10.60 8.79 2.95
CA TRP A 83 9.47 9.01 2.03
C TRP A 83 9.40 10.45 1.55
N ILE A 84 9.51 11.43 2.46
CA ILE A 84 9.54 12.85 2.07
C ILE A 84 10.74 13.13 1.17
N ALA A 85 11.93 12.66 1.55
CA ALA A 85 13.15 12.90 0.79
C ALA A 85 13.05 12.35 -0.65
N PHE A 86 12.70 11.07 -0.80
CA PHE A 86 12.60 10.43 -2.11
C PHE A 86 11.35 10.86 -2.88
N GLY A 87 10.25 11.20 -2.18
CA GLY A 87 9.07 11.80 -2.80
C GLY A 87 9.39 13.15 -3.44
N LEU A 88 10.15 14.00 -2.75
CA LEU A 88 10.61 15.27 -3.34
C LEU A 88 11.55 15.03 -4.54
N VAL A 89 12.43 14.04 -4.47
CA VAL A 89 13.28 13.65 -5.62
C VAL A 89 12.40 13.19 -6.79
N GLY A 90 11.40 12.34 -6.57
CA GLY A 90 10.46 11.89 -7.60
C GLY A 90 9.67 13.06 -8.21
N MET A 91 9.21 14.00 -7.37
CA MET A 91 8.52 15.21 -7.83
C MET A 91 9.41 16.07 -8.72
N LEU A 92 10.70 16.20 -8.41
CA LEU A 92 11.66 17.00 -9.18
C LEU A 92 12.10 16.33 -10.49
N LEU A 93 12.31 15.02 -10.48
CA LEU A 93 12.81 14.28 -11.64
C LEU A 93 11.69 13.77 -12.57
N GLY A 94 10.45 13.71 -12.08
CA GLY A 94 9.30 13.21 -12.84
C GLY A 94 9.23 11.68 -12.88
N SER A 95 8.28 11.15 -13.66
CA SER A 95 8.05 9.72 -13.76
C SER A 95 9.15 9.03 -14.58
N LEU A 96 9.70 7.96 -14.01
CA LEU A 96 10.49 6.99 -14.76
C LEU A 96 9.52 5.99 -15.40
N ALA A 97 9.85 5.52 -16.60
CA ALA A 97 9.13 4.41 -17.24
C ALA A 97 9.49 3.10 -16.50
N ILE A 98 8.92 2.91 -15.32
CA ILE A 98 9.11 1.70 -14.51
C ILE A 98 8.11 0.66 -14.99
N ASN A 99 8.59 -0.56 -15.28
CA ASN A 99 7.69 -1.65 -15.62
C ASN A 99 6.82 -1.97 -14.39
N PRO A 100 5.47 -2.05 -14.52
CA PRO A 100 4.56 -2.34 -13.41
C PRO A 100 4.90 -3.62 -12.62
N ALA A 101 5.60 -4.57 -13.25
CA ALA A 101 6.09 -5.76 -12.55
C ALA A 101 7.00 -5.44 -11.36
N TYR A 102 7.74 -4.33 -11.39
CA TYR A 102 8.61 -3.93 -10.25
C TYR A 102 7.83 -3.45 -9.02
N GLU A 103 6.61 -2.96 -9.19
CA GLU A 103 5.73 -2.58 -8.08
C GLU A 103 5.36 -3.77 -7.18
N SER A 104 5.49 -4.99 -7.70
CA SER A 104 5.30 -6.21 -6.93
C SER A 104 6.45 -6.52 -5.96
N LEU A 105 7.66 -5.99 -6.18
CA LEU A 105 8.85 -6.35 -5.40
C LEU A 105 8.75 -6.00 -3.91
N PRO A 106 8.30 -4.80 -3.50
CA PRO A 106 8.10 -4.49 -2.08
C PRO A 106 7.14 -5.46 -1.39
N LEU A 107 6.04 -5.81 -2.07
CA LEU A 107 5.03 -6.76 -1.58
C LEU A 107 5.63 -8.16 -1.38
N LEU A 108 6.38 -8.64 -2.37
CA LEU A 108 7.02 -9.96 -2.32
C LEU A 108 8.07 -10.04 -1.22
N ILE A 109 8.96 -9.06 -1.17
CA ILE A 109 10.09 -9.07 -0.24
C ILE A 109 9.59 -8.89 1.20
N LEU A 110 8.86 -7.82 1.48
CA LEU A 110 8.42 -7.51 2.85
C LEU A 110 7.35 -8.49 3.33
N GLY A 111 6.43 -8.87 2.46
CA GLY A 111 5.44 -9.90 2.75
C GLY A 111 6.09 -11.25 3.05
N GLY A 112 7.05 -11.66 2.22
CA GLY A 112 7.81 -12.90 2.41
C GLY A 112 8.62 -12.90 3.71
N LEU A 113 9.33 -11.81 4.02
CA LEU A 113 10.08 -11.66 5.27
C LEU A 113 9.18 -11.70 6.50
N ALA A 114 8.00 -11.06 6.44
CA ALA A 114 7.01 -11.07 7.52
C ALA A 114 6.40 -12.46 7.70
N ALA A 115 6.06 -13.16 6.61
CA ALA A 115 5.53 -14.53 6.62
C ALA A 115 6.54 -15.53 7.20
N ALA A 116 7.81 -15.40 6.82
CA ALA A 116 8.90 -16.22 7.31
C ALA A 116 9.34 -15.86 8.74
N ASP A 117 8.86 -14.74 9.28
CA ASP A 117 9.23 -14.22 10.60
C ASP A 117 10.76 -14.13 10.78
N VAL A 118 11.44 -13.59 9.76
CA VAL A 118 12.91 -13.56 9.67
C VAL A 118 13.49 -12.72 10.79
N ARG A 119 14.47 -13.28 11.51
CA ARG A 119 15.27 -12.52 12.48
C ARG A 119 16.34 -11.73 11.74
N MET A 120 16.44 -10.45 12.02
CA MET A 120 17.39 -9.56 11.36
C MET A 120 17.98 -8.55 12.35
N PRO A 121 19.18 -8.05 12.13
CA PRO A 121 19.73 -6.96 12.90
C PRO A 121 19.04 -5.63 12.57
N GLU A 122 19.17 -4.66 13.46
CA GLU A 122 18.48 -3.37 13.41
C GLU A 122 18.76 -2.58 12.13
N TRP A 123 20.00 -2.62 11.64
CA TRP A 123 20.40 -1.93 10.42
C TRP A 123 19.65 -2.44 9.18
N VAL A 124 19.28 -3.74 9.14
CA VAL A 124 18.47 -4.29 8.03
C VAL A 124 17.08 -3.68 8.04
N THR A 125 16.45 -3.50 9.22
CA THR A 125 15.15 -2.83 9.31
C THR A 125 15.22 -1.39 8.79
N GLY A 126 16.29 -0.67 9.15
CA GLY A 126 16.54 0.68 8.64
C GLY A 126 16.74 0.71 7.12
N SER A 127 17.53 -0.23 6.59
CA SER A 127 17.74 -0.35 5.15
C SER A 127 16.46 -0.67 4.39
N LEU A 128 15.65 -1.60 4.91
CA LEU A 128 14.35 -1.94 4.31
C LEU A 128 13.39 -0.73 4.30
N ALA A 129 13.37 0.07 5.39
CA ALA A 129 12.57 1.28 5.44
C ALA A 129 13.02 2.32 4.40
N ILE A 130 14.33 2.53 4.27
CA ILE A 130 14.89 3.47 3.29
C ILE A 130 14.64 3.00 1.86
N VAL A 131 14.89 1.72 1.56
CA VAL A 131 14.69 1.15 0.21
C VAL A 131 13.21 1.19 -0.19
N LEU A 132 12.31 0.85 0.74
CA LEU A 132 10.87 0.96 0.50
C LEU A 132 10.49 2.41 0.20
N ALA A 133 10.94 3.36 1.01
CA ALA A 133 10.66 4.77 0.81
C ALA A 133 11.30 5.32 -0.48
N ALA A 134 12.50 4.83 -0.84
CA ALA A 134 13.16 5.24 -2.07
C ALA A 134 12.37 4.80 -3.31
N PHE A 135 11.79 3.63 -3.28
CA PHE A 135 10.98 3.11 -4.37
C PHE A 135 9.57 3.73 -4.38
N GLU A 136 8.78 3.46 -3.34
CA GLU A 136 7.38 3.88 -3.26
C GLU A 136 7.23 5.40 -3.14
N GLY A 137 8.09 6.05 -2.33
CA GLY A 137 8.08 7.51 -2.16
C GLY A 137 8.44 8.22 -3.46
N TYR A 138 9.43 7.70 -4.22
CA TYR A 138 9.77 8.23 -5.53
C TYR A 138 8.58 8.12 -6.50
N VAL A 139 7.98 6.94 -6.62
CA VAL A 139 6.81 6.71 -7.50
C VAL A 139 5.67 7.64 -7.10
N PHE A 140 5.34 7.71 -5.82
CA PHE A 140 4.31 8.61 -5.31
C PHE A 140 4.62 10.08 -5.65
N GLY A 141 5.83 10.54 -5.38
CA GLY A 141 6.24 11.92 -5.64
C GLY A 141 6.24 12.28 -7.12
N SER A 142 6.64 11.33 -7.98
CA SER A 142 6.67 11.53 -9.44
C SER A 142 5.28 11.83 -10.03
N ALA A 143 4.21 11.31 -9.43
CA ALA A 143 2.84 11.62 -9.82
C ALA A 143 2.49 13.10 -9.61
N TYR A 144 3.20 13.79 -8.72
CA TYR A 144 3.01 15.21 -8.44
C TYR A 144 3.98 16.13 -9.20
N SER A 145 4.79 15.61 -10.11
CA SER A 145 5.82 16.38 -10.82
C SER A 145 5.26 17.53 -11.68
N ALA A 146 4.04 17.39 -12.21
CA ALA A 146 3.35 18.42 -12.98
C ALA A 146 2.37 19.26 -12.14
N VAL A 147 2.26 19.00 -10.84
CA VAL A 147 1.30 19.64 -9.95
C VAL A 147 1.96 20.82 -9.24
N ARG A 148 1.40 22.02 -9.43
CA ARG A 148 1.81 23.18 -8.64
C ARG A 148 1.53 22.91 -7.17
N ASP A 149 2.53 23.12 -6.30
CA ASP A 149 2.42 22.89 -4.87
C ASP A 149 2.19 21.41 -4.46
N GLY A 150 2.80 20.44 -5.17
CA GLY A 150 2.71 19.02 -4.85
C GLY A 150 3.42 18.60 -3.55
N ALA A 151 4.40 19.36 -3.06
CA ALA A 151 5.15 19.02 -1.85
C ALA A 151 4.28 18.84 -0.58
N PRO A 152 3.24 19.63 -0.31
CA PRO A 152 2.33 19.38 0.80
C PRO A 152 1.61 18.03 0.73
N ALA A 153 1.33 17.49 -0.47
CA ALA A 153 0.72 16.19 -0.63
C ALA A 153 1.68 15.06 -0.19
N ILE A 154 2.98 15.21 -0.48
CA ILE A 154 4.02 14.28 -0.01
C ILE A 154 4.12 14.31 1.52
N ILE A 155 4.03 15.50 2.12
CA ILE A 155 4.04 15.66 3.59
C ILE A 155 2.79 15.02 4.20
N GLY A 156 1.62 15.23 3.59
CA GLY A 156 0.36 14.63 4.04
C GLY A 156 0.41 13.10 4.03
N SER A 157 0.87 12.50 2.94
CA SER A 157 1.04 11.04 2.84
C SER A 157 2.06 10.51 3.85
N ALA A 158 3.20 11.19 4.06
CA ALA A 158 4.19 10.82 5.07
C ALA A 158 3.62 10.85 6.49
N GLY A 159 2.74 11.82 6.79
CA GLY A 159 2.02 11.88 8.07
C GLY A 159 1.12 10.66 8.28
N LEU A 160 0.37 10.25 7.25
CA LEU A 160 -0.46 9.04 7.33
C LEU A 160 0.40 7.78 7.46
N ILE A 161 1.52 7.69 6.74
CA ILE A 161 2.49 6.59 6.84
C ILE A 161 3.06 6.49 8.25
N PHE A 162 3.44 7.63 8.85
CA PHE A 162 3.91 7.66 10.23
C PHE A 162 2.87 7.07 11.21
N VAL A 163 1.62 7.51 11.09
CA VAL A 163 0.53 7.00 11.95
C VAL A 163 0.30 5.51 11.70
N LEU A 164 0.24 5.09 10.45
CA LEU A 164 -0.02 3.70 10.07
C LEU A 164 1.06 2.77 10.63
N ILE A 165 2.35 3.06 10.35
CA ILE A 165 3.45 2.19 10.79
C ILE A 165 3.60 2.20 12.32
N ALA A 166 3.33 3.33 12.99
CA ALA A 166 3.34 3.43 14.43
C ALA A 166 2.23 2.56 15.06
N LEU A 167 1.00 2.65 14.55
CA LEU A 167 -0.13 1.85 15.02
C LEU A 167 0.09 0.36 14.82
N VAL A 168 0.53 -0.05 13.61
CA VAL A 168 0.81 -1.46 13.30
C VAL A 168 1.91 -2.00 14.20
N SER A 169 3.05 -1.31 14.30
CA SER A 169 4.17 -1.75 15.15
C SER A 169 3.79 -1.80 16.61
N ALA A 170 3.04 -0.81 17.12
CA ALA A 170 2.58 -0.78 18.50
C ALA A 170 1.58 -1.91 18.79
N ALA A 171 0.66 -2.20 17.86
CA ALA A 171 -0.27 -3.31 18.00
C ALA A 171 0.46 -4.66 18.09
N VAL A 172 1.47 -4.87 17.23
CA VAL A 172 2.29 -6.09 17.24
C VAL A 172 3.11 -6.19 18.52
N LEU A 173 3.73 -5.10 19.00
CA LEU A 173 4.51 -5.08 20.24
C LEU A 173 3.65 -5.40 21.49
N LYS A 174 2.39 -4.99 21.49
CA LYS A 174 1.44 -5.26 22.58
C LYS A 174 0.81 -6.64 22.51
N ALA A 175 0.87 -7.29 21.38
CA ALA A 175 0.28 -8.60 21.16
C ALA A 175 1.07 -9.68 21.89
N LYS A 176 0.53 -10.15 23.03
CA LYS A 176 1.18 -11.13 23.92
C LYS A 176 0.72 -12.59 23.68
N TRP A 177 -0.21 -12.80 22.77
CA TRP A 177 -0.85 -14.08 22.56
C TRP A 177 -0.12 -14.86 21.46
N ASP A 178 0.14 -16.13 21.67
CA ASP A 178 0.89 -16.98 20.71
C ASP A 178 0.26 -17.00 19.31
N TRP A 179 -1.07 -16.99 19.23
CA TRP A 179 -1.78 -16.96 17.95
C TRP A 179 -1.57 -15.67 17.16
N THR A 180 -1.25 -14.54 17.82
CA THR A 180 -1.04 -13.28 17.11
C THR A 180 0.20 -13.32 16.21
N ARG A 181 1.23 -14.04 16.61
CA ARG A 181 2.40 -14.27 15.76
C ARG A 181 2.04 -15.04 14.50
N ILE A 182 1.16 -16.03 14.63
CA ILE A 182 0.63 -16.79 13.48
C ILE A 182 -0.19 -15.85 12.59
N ALA A 183 -1.08 -15.03 13.16
CA ALA A 183 -1.88 -14.07 12.41
C ALA A 183 -1.01 -13.09 11.64
N MET A 184 0.05 -12.54 12.24
CA MET A 184 0.98 -11.63 11.56
C MET A 184 1.70 -12.30 10.38
N ARG A 185 2.10 -13.57 10.52
CA ARG A 185 2.68 -14.36 9.43
C ARG A 185 1.68 -14.61 8.30
N VAL A 186 0.41 -14.83 8.64
CA VAL A 186 -0.67 -14.98 7.64
C VAL A 186 -0.83 -13.67 6.87
N VAL A 187 -0.88 -12.52 7.53
CA VAL A 187 -0.93 -11.21 6.86
C VAL A 187 0.27 -11.02 5.92
N GLY A 188 1.49 -11.38 6.37
CA GLY A 188 2.67 -11.37 5.53
C GLY A 188 2.54 -12.27 4.29
N SER A 189 2.00 -13.49 4.46
CA SER A 189 1.76 -14.42 3.34
C SER A 189 0.76 -13.87 2.33
N TRP A 190 -0.31 -13.22 2.79
CA TRP A 190 -1.28 -12.56 1.92
C TRP A 190 -0.67 -11.39 1.16
N THR A 191 0.17 -10.58 1.83
CA THR A 191 0.92 -9.50 1.18
C THR A 191 1.84 -10.05 0.08
N ALA A 192 2.58 -11.12 0.36
CA ALA A 192 3.43 -11.77 -0.65
C ALA A 192 2.61 -12.36 -1.81
N ALA A 193 1.46 -12.99 -1.51
CA ALA A 193 0.55 -13.52 -2.54
C ALA A 193 0.01 -12.41 -3.46
N SER A 194 -0.34 -11.25 -2.89
CA SER A 194 -0.72 -10.06 -3.69
C SER A 194 0.41 -9.63 -4.61
N GLY A 195 1.67 -9.66 -4.14
CA GLY A 195 2.84 -9.38 -4.97
C GLY A 195 2.99 -10.38 -6.12
N VAL A 196 2.76 -11.68 -5.89
CA VAL A 196 2.79 -12.71 -6.97
C VAL A 196 1.72 -12.42 -8.03
N LEU A 197 0.51 -12.03 -7.60
CA LEU A 197 -0.59 -11.71 -8.52
C LEU A 197 -0.25 -10.46 -9.36
N LEU A 198 0.28 -9.41 -8.73
CA LEU A 198 0.70 -8.20 -9.43
C LEU A 198 1.83 -8.48 -10.42
N LEU A 199 2.82 -9.28 -10.02
CA LEU A 199 3.92 -9.70 -10.90
C LEU A 199 3.38 -10.45 -12.13
N GLY A 200 2.48 -11.41 -11.92
CA GLY A 200 1.86 -12.17 -13.01
C GLY A 200 1.03 -11.30 -13.95
N TRP A 201 0.42 -10.23 -13.43
CA TRP A 201 -0.30 -9.24 -14.26
C TRP A 201 0.66 -8.36 -15.06
N GLY A 202 1.74 -7.87 -14.45
CA GLY A 202 2.72 -6.98 -15.08
C GLY A 202 3.60 -7.66 -16.14
N LEU A 203 3.62 -9.01 -16.21
CA LEU A 203 4.38 -9.78 -17.19
C LEU A 203 3.54 -10.17 -18.42
N ARG A 204 2.28 -9.78 -18.51
CA ARG A 204 1.39 -10.03 -19.66
C ARG A 204 1.50 -8.92 -20.68
#